data_8d9409a987994c72eae573767d2518e0
#
_entry.id   8d9409a987994c72eae573767d2518e0
#
_cell.length_a   1.000
_cell.length_b   1.000
_cell.length_c   1.000
_cell.angle_alpha   90.00
_cell.angle_beta   90.00
_cell.angle_gamma   90.00
#
_symmetry.space_group_name_H-M   'P 1'
#
loop_
_entity.id
_entity.type
_entity.pdbx_description
1 polymer ?
#
loop_
_entity_poly.entity_id
_entity_poly.type
_entity_poly.pdbx_seq_one_letter_code
_entity_poly.pdbx_strand_id
1 'polypeptide(L)'
;MTSTLTTSPLLPRPLALRRSMLLGVLAWTALPAKPAYAAADAVYAGFAVISDVHIDKLAAAKGSEMAAFALRRAQAADGRAPQPLATLHTQGTLAHQGVYDQSSKAKQDWAAALDLALGARLSGNRQWHEQAAKILAAWLQGYQSSFNPIDDAELYRLFLAFDLLAAQFKASIFPVFVEFSRRLATGYLDRMPRLKGGTATNNWQSHRVKLATLAAFMSGERSLIDAARRAFAKQLSDNITADGSVIDFYRRDALHYVVYDLEPLLMSALAAKTHGEDWYELRGSTGAGLKQALRWLEPYAMGLKTHQEFANTTVRFDRERAAASLTGFSGLWEPFNAQDTYALAARLDPDFIALSHKLTPGFTGERRPTSPWLDLTMPV
;
A
#
# COMPACT_ATOMS: atom_id res chain seq x y z
N MET A 1 -6.64 -49.22 -57.99
CA MET A 1 -8.08 -49.42 -57.88
C MET A 1 -8.67 -48.22 -57.18
N THR A 2 -9.42 -47.46 -57.94
CA THR A 2 -10.55 -46.55 -57.75
C THR A 2 -10.34 -45.34 -56.86
N SER A 3 -10.06 -44.30 -57.49
CA SER A 3 -10.64 -42.97 -57.71
C SER A 3 -12.01 -42.73 -57.05
N THR A 4 -12.13 -41.62 -56.30
CA THR A 4 -13.31 -40.72 -56.44
C THR A 4 -12.92 -39.30 -55.98
N LEU A 5 -13.07 -38.43 -56.95
CA LEU A 5 -13.16 -36.97 -56.87
C LEU A 5 -14.47 -36.55 -56.19
N THR A 6 -14.44 -35.53 -55.34
CA THR A 6 -15.62 -34.72 -55.07
C THR A 6 -15.27 -33.25 -54.95
N THR A 7 -15.98 -32.51 -55.68
CA THR A 7 -16.04 -31.15 -56.12
C THR A 7 -16.25 -30.14 -54.98
N SER A 8 -15.54 -28.99 -55.08
CA SER A 8 -15.85 -27.72 -54.37
C SER A 8 -17.03 -27.02 -54.97
N PRO A 9 -17.86 -26.31 -54.19
CA PRO A 9 -18.70 -25.25 -54.70
C PRO A 9 -18.17 -23.85 -54.42
N LEU A 10 -18.41 -23.02 -55.39
CA LEU A 10 -18.06 -21.62 -55.58
C LEU A 10 -18.59 -20.67 -54.50
N LEU A 11 -17.77 -19.69 -54.16
CA LEU A 11 -18.11 -18.48 -53.37
C LEU A 11 -18.85 -17.46 -54.24
N PRO A 12 -19.85 -16.75 -53.72
CA PRO A 12 -20.39 -15.56 -54.38
C PRO A 12 -19.65 -14.30 -53.98
N ARG A 13 -19.52 -13.39 -54.95
CA ARG A 13 -18.88 -12.06 -54.89
C ARG A 13 -19.69 -11.07 -54.04
N PRO A 14 -19.05 -10.06 -53.43
CA PRO A 14 -19.74 -9.07 -52.61
C PRO A 14 -20.36 -7.95 -53.43
N LEU A 15 -21.57 -7.60 -53.05
CA LEU A 15 -22.28 -6.42 -53.53
C LEU A 15 -21.80 -5.17 -52.78
N ALA A 16 -21.42 -4.15 -53.52
CA ALA A 16 -21.09 -2.82 -53.05
C ALA A 16 -22.33 -2.13 -52.46
N LEU A 17 -22.31 -1.72 -51.21
CA LEU A 17 -23.31 -0.81 -50.65
C LEU A 17 -22.67 0.54 -50.31
N ARG A 18 -23.33 1.57 -50.83
CA ARG A 18 -23.00 2.99 -50.74
C ARG A 18 -22.97 3.48 -49.29
N ARG A 19 -21.97 4.30 -48.99
CA ARG A 19 -21.86 5.13 -47.77
C ARG A 19 -22.99 6.18 -47.78
N SER A 20 -23.84 6.15 -46.76
CA SER A 20 -24.64 7.29 -46.35
C SER A 20 -24.16 7.69 -44.97
N MET A 21 -23.56 8.89 -44.85
CA MET A 21 -23.25 9.53 -43.56
C MET A 21 -24.59 9.99 -42.95
N LEU A 22 -24.90 9.42 -41.80
CA LEU A 22 -25.92 9.97 -40.90
C LEU A 22 -25.16 10.51 -39.67
N LEU A 23 -25.15 11.84 -39.56
CA LEU A 23 -24.78 12.56 -38.36
C LEU A 23 -25.82 12.27 -37.26
N GLY A 24 -25.49 11.36 -36.36
CA GLY A 24 -26.29 11.11 -35.15
C GLY A 24 -25.85 12.08 -34.04
N VAL A 25 -26.69 13.06 -33.76
CA VAL A 25 -26.61 13.89 -32.56
C VAL A 25 -26.91 12.99 -31.37
N LEU A 26 -25.92 12.65 -30.57
CA LEU A 26 -26.09 11.98 -29.28
C LEU A 26 -26.69 12.97 -28.28
N ALA A 27 -28.00 12.89 -28.09
CA ALA A 27 -28.68 13.51 -26.97
C ALA A 27 -28.21 12.79 -25.66
N TRP A 28 -27.50 13.50 -24.82
CA TRP A 28 -27.21 13.07 -23.44
C TRP A 28 -28.56 13.11 -22.68
N THR A 29 -29.16 11.95 -22.48
CA THR A 29 -30.23 11.81 -21.50
C THR A 29 -29.58 11.85 -20.11
N ALA A 30 -29.83 12.94 -19.38
CA ALA A 30 -29.47 13.06 -17.98
C ALA A 30 -30.18 11.93 -17.20
N LEU A 31 -29.39 11.00 -16.66
CA LEU A 31 -29.86 10.04 -15.66
C LEU A 31 -30.36 10.83 -14.45
N PRO A 32 -31.47 10.43 -13.82
CA PRO A 32 -31.98 11.11 -12.64
C PRO A 32 -30.91 11.00 -11.53
N ALA A 33 -30.51 12.16 -10.98
CA ALA A 33 -29.64 12.23 -9.82
C ALA A 33 -30.29 11.42 -8.68
N LYS A 34 -29.60 10.38 -8.20
CA LYS A 34 -30.00 9.70 -6.96
C LYS A 34 -30.03 10.75 -5.86
N PRO A 35 -31.01 10.70 -4.95
CA PRO A 35 -31.10 11.65 -3.86
C PRO A 35 -29.78 11.63 -3.08
N ALA A 36 -29.23 12.81 -2.85
CA ALA A 36 -28.11 12.99 -1.94
C ALA A 36 -28.55 12.45 -0.57
N TYR A 37 -27.98 11.31 -0.17
CA TYR A 37 -28.04 10.88 1.23
C TYR A 37 -27.42 12.02 2.04
N ALA A 38 -28.22 12.60 2.91
CA ALA A 38 -27.76 13.58 3.87
C ALA A 38 -26.58 12.96 4.63
N ALA A 39 -25.42 13.53 4.47
CA ALA A 39 -24.21 13.17 5.21
C ALA A 39 -24.43 13.62 6.66
N ALA A 40 -24.99 12.73 7.48
CA ALA A 40 -24.91 12.85 8.91
C ALA A 40 -23.49 12.45 9.33
N ASP A 41 -22.75 13.43 9.88
CA ASP A 41 -21.48 13.26 10.62
C ASP A 41 -20.25 12.72 9.86
N ALA A 42 -19.94 13.27 8.69
CA ALA A 42 -18.63 13.06 8.11
C ALA A 42 -17.59 13.92 8.88
N VAL A 43 -16.77 13.27 9.70
CA VAL A 43 -15.54 13.87 10.23
C VAL A 43 -14.54 13.93 9.08
N TYR A 44 -14.62 15.02 8.33
CA TYR A 44 -13.88 15.16 7.09
C TYR A 44 -12.48 15.73 7.37
N ALA A 45 -11.46 14.87 7.34
CA ALA A 45 -10.09 15.29 7.58
C ALA A 45 -9.33 15.62 6.28
N GLY A 46 -9.74 15.09 5.12
CA GLY A 46 -9.08 15.37 3.82
C GLY A 46 -7.69 14.79 3.66
N PHE A 47 -7.27 13.87 4.52
CA PHE A 47 -6.00 13.14 4.48
C PHE A 47 -6.17 11.72 5.03
N ALA A 48 -5.22 10.81 4.73
CA ALA A 48 -5.20 9.46 5.27
C ALA A 48 -4.25 9.32 6.47
N VAL A 49 -3.03 9.90 6.37
CA VAL A 49 -1.96 9.76 7.37
C VAL A 49 -1.28 11.09 7.65
N ILE A 50 -0.94 11.89 6.62
CA ILE A 50 -0.12 13.10 6.76
C ILE A 50 -1.03 14.33 6.76
N SER A 51 -1.26 14.89 7.95
CA SER A 51 -2.03 16.15 8.12
C SER A 51 -1.18 17.39 7.81
N ASP A 52 -1.81 18.56 7.73
CA ASP A 52 -1.11 19.83 7.52
C ASP A 52 -0.08 20.10 8.63
N VAL A 53 -0.36 19.73 9.90
CA VAL A 53 0.61 19.87 11.01
C VAL A 53 1.89 19.07 10.75
N HIS A 54 1.78 17.91 10.08
CA HIS A 54 2.94 17.11 9.70
C HIS A 54 3.69 17.73 8.51
N ILE A 55 2.96 18.31 7.56
CA ILE A 55 3.55 19.01 6.41
C ILE A 55 4.36 20.23 6.85
N ASP A 56 3.89 20.96 7.84
CA ASP A 56 4.59 22.14 8.37
C ASP A 56 5.99 21.81 8.93
N LYS A 57 6.18 20.59 9.43
CA LYS A 57 7.51 20.14 9.93
C LYS A 57 8.56 20.00 8.82
N LEU A 58 8.15 19.84 7.56
CA LEU A 58 9.09 19.78 6.43
C LEU A 58 9.95 21.03 6.30
N ALA A 59 9.46 22.19 6.75
CA ALA A 59 10.22 23.44 6.70
C ALA A 59 11.49 23.36 7.59
N ALA A 60 11.38 22.74 8.76
CA ALA A 60 12.52 22.55 9.67
C ALA A 60 13.52 21.49 9.17
N ALA A 61 13.05 20.56 8.35
CA ALA A 61 13.90 19.48 7.81
C ALA A 61 14.70 19.90 6.57
N LYS A 62 14.43 21.09 5.98
CA LYS A 62 15.17 21.59 4.82
C LYS A 62 16.66 21.69 5.12
N GLY A 63 17.48 21.16 4.20
CA GLY A 63 18.94 21.14 4.36
C GLY A 63 19.47 19.89 5.08
N SER A 64 18.63 19.03 5.63
CA SER A 64 19.07 17.75 6.20
C SER A 64 19.49 16.77 5.09
N GLU A 65 20.32 15.78 5.46
CA GLU A 65 20.71 14.69 4.54
C GLU A 65 19.49 13.88 4.09
N MET A 66 18.49 13.69 4.95
CA MET A 66 17.23 13.04 4.63
C MET A 66 16.45 13.84 3.57
N ALA A 67 16.37 15.17 3.70
CA ALA A 67 15.74 16.01 2.70
C ALA A 67 16.50 15.96 1.36
N ALA A 68 17.83 15.99 1.39
CA ALA A 68 18.65 15.85 0.19
C ALA A 68 18.46 14.49 -0.47
N PHE A 69 18.31 13.41 0.31
CA PHE A 69 18.00 12.09 -0.20
C PHE A 69 16.61 12.02 -0.85
N ALA A 70 15.57 12.60 -0.20
CA ALA A 70 14.23 12.69 -0.76
C ALA A 70 14.20 13.48 -2.07
N LEU A 71 14.95 14.59 -2.16
CA LEU A 71 15.07 15.38 -3.39
C LEU A 71 15.72 14.61 -4.53
N ARG A 72 16.76 13.81 -4.25
CA ARG A 72 17.37 12.93 -5.27
C ARG A 72 16.37 11.88 -5.78
N ARG A 73 15.53 11.31 -4.92
CA ARG A 73 14.48 10.38 -5.32
C ARG A 73 13.43 11.05 -6.20
N ALA A 74 12.99 12.27 -5.83
CA ALA A 74 12.08 13.05 -6.65
C ALA A 74 12.67 13.36 -8.03
N GLN A 75 13.95 13.76 -8.08
CA GLN A 75 14.65 14.00 -9.34
C GLN A 75 14.75 12.73 -10.21
N ALA A 76 14.96 11.57 -9.61
CA ALA A 76 14.98 10.28 -10.34
C ALA A 76 13.59 9.87 -10.87
N ALA A 77 12.52 10.36 -10.24
CA ALA A 77 11.14 10.14 -10.67
C ALA A 77 10.64 11.19 -11.68
N ASP A 78 11.39 12.30 -11.87
CA ASP A 78 11.01 13.39 -12.76
C ASP A 78 10.84 12.92 -14.21
N GLY A 79 9.82 13.44 -14.88
CA GLY A 79 9.47 13.05 -16.25
C GLY A 79 8.79 11.69 -16.41
N ARG A 80 8.55 10.95 -15.32
CA ARG A 80 7.85 9.66 -15.40
C ARG A 80 6.41 9.82 -15.86
N ALA A 81 6.09 9.24 -17.01
CA ALA A 81 4.72 9.15 -17.50
C ALA A 81 3.96 8.05 -16.73
N PRO A 82 2.71 8.30 -16.28
CA PRO A 82 1.90 7.30 -15.61
C PRO A 82 1.59 6.12 -16.53
N GLN A 83 1.68 4.90 -15.98
CA GLN A 83 1.40 3.64 -16.66
C GLN A 83 0.42 2.78 -15.85
N PRO A 84 -0.81 3.29 -15.57
CA PRO A 84 -1.78 2.54 -14.80
C PRO A 84 -2.21 1.28 -15.56
N LEU A 85 -2.46 0.20 -14.81
CA LEU A 85 -3.10 -1.00 -15.31
C LEU A 85 -4.49 -1.11 -14.69
N ALA A 86 -5.43 -1.64 -15.45
CA ALA A 86 -6.79 -1.89 -14.94
C ALA A 86 -6.77 -2.87 -13.76
N THR A 87 -5.90 -3.88 -13.80
CA THR A 87 -5.68 -4.86 -12.73
C THR A 87 -4.19 -5.15 -12.60
N LEU A 88 -3.79 -5.55 -11.40
CA LEU A 88 -2.42 -5.98 -11.07
C LEU A 88 -2.44 -7.44 -10.63
N HIS A 89 -1.35 -8.15 -10.88
CA HIS A 89 -1.12 -9.48 -10.33
C HIS A 89 0.37 -9.75 -10.14
N THR A 90 0.79 -9.85 -8.89
CA THR A 90 2.16 -10.20 -8.47
C THR A 90 2.18 -11.34 -7.47
N GLN A 91 1.03 -11.62 -6.86
CA GLN A 91 0.89 -12.64 -5.84
C GLN A 91 1.10 -14.04 -6.40
N GLY A 92 1.91 -14.86 -5.69
CA GLY A 92 2.14 -16.26 -6.08
C GLY A 92 2.89 -16.45 -7.39
N THR A 93 3.50 -15.39 -7.95
CA THR A 93 4.31 -15.43 -9.15
C THR A 93 5.74 -14.93 -8.89
N LEU A 94 6.69 -15.43 -9.63
CA LEU A 94 8.07 -14.96 -9.63
C LEU A 94 8.31 -13.98 -10.79
N ALA A 95 9.44 -13.26 -10.75
CA ALA A 95 9.88 -12.44 -11.87
C ALA A 95 9.87 -13.25 -13.18
N HIS A 96 9.49 -12.61 -14.27
CA HIS A 96 9.35 -13.20 -15.61
C HIS A 96 8.22 -14.23 -15.77
N GLN A 97 7.29 -14.32 -14.79
CA GLN A 97 6.13 -15.18 -14.87
C GLN A 97 4.85 -14.38 -15.07
N GLY A 98 4.05 -14.78 -16.06
CA GLY A 98 2.75 -14.16 -16.35
C GLY A 98 2.85 -12.64 -16.53
N VAL A 99 2.02 -11.91 -15.79
CA VAL A 99 1.98 -10.43 -15.80
C VAL A 99 2.76 -9.79 -14.67
N TYR A 100 3.65 -10.55 -13.98
CA TYR A 100 4.41 -10.06 -12.82
C TYR A 100 5.24 -8.83 -13.17
N ASP A 101 6.07 -8.89 -14.20
CA ASP A 101 6.99 -7.81 -14.55
C ASP A 101 6.23 -6.54 -14.97
N GLN A 102 5.14 -6.71 -15.73
CA GLN A 102 4.28 -5.61 -16.12
C GLN A 102 3.62 -4.94 -14.90
N SER A 103 3.08 -5.75 -13.99
CA SER A 103 2.46 -5.27 -12.75
C SER A 103 3.47 -4.58 -11.84
N SER A 104 4.66 -5.17 -11.68
CA SER A 104 5.76 -4.60 -10.87
C SER A 104 6.26 -3.28 -11.44
N LYS A 105 6.40 -3.18 -12.78
CA LYS A 105 6.78 -1.94 -13.46
C LYS A 105 5.73 -0.85 -13.26
N ALA A 106 4.45 -1.20 -13.38
CA ALA A 106 3.35 -0.26 -13.18
C ALA A 106 3.31 0.28 -11.74
N LYS A 107 3.52 -0.57 -10.71
CA LYS A 107 3.57 -0.16 -9.30
C LYS A 107 4.66 0.88 -8.99
N GLN A 108 5.70 1.00 -9.83
CA GLN A 108 6.71 2.05 -9.66
C GLN A 108 6.11 3.46 -9.75
N ASP A 109 4.96 3.63 -10.39
CA ASP A 109 4.22 4.90 -10.42
C ASP A 109 3.83 5.34 -9.01
N TRP A 110 3.47 4.41 -8.12
CA TRP A 110 3.06 4.71 -6.76
C TRP A 110 4.20 5.28 -5.93
N ALA A 111 5.41 4.70 -6.09
CA ALA A 111 6.62 5.24 -5.46
C ALA A 111 6.98 6.61 -6.04
N ALA A 112 6.93 6.75 -7.37
CA ALA A 112 7.24 8.01 -8.04
C ALA A 112 6.27 9.13 -7.62
N ALA A 113 4.97 8.86 -7.50
CA ALA A 113 3.99 9.85 -7.03
C ALA A 113 4.34 10.36 -5.63
N LEU A 114 4.70 9.46 -4.70
CA LEU A 114 5.10 9.82 -3.34
C LEU A 114 6.41 10.63 -3.33
N ASP A 115 7.43 10.18 -4.06
CA ASP A 115 8.72 10.85 -4.12
C ASP A 115 8.59 12.26 -4.73
N LEU A 116 7.83 12.40 -5.82
CA LEU A 116 7.55 13.70 -6.46
C LEU A 116 6.78 14.64 -5.53
N ALA A 117 5.72 14.16 -4.86
CA ALA A 117 4.91 14.96 -3.95
C ALA A 117 5.73 15.46 -2.74
N LEU A 118 6.56 14.58 -2.16
CA LEU A 118 7.46 14.93 -1.05
C LEU A 118 8.55 15.92 -1.52
N GLY A 119 9.19 15.65 -2.65
CA GLY A 119 10.20 16.53 -3.23
C GLY A 119 9.64 17.92 -3.56
N ALA A 120 8.41 17.97 -4.07
CA ALA A 120 7.72 19.23 -4.36
C ALA A 120 7.47 20.07 -3.09
N ARG A 121 7.10 19.43 -1.98
CA ARG A 121 6.96 20.11 -0.68
C ARG A 121 8.28 20.66 -0.16
N LEU A 122 9.35 19.90 -0.30
CA LEU A 122 10.68 20.31 0.16
C LEU A 122 11.28 21.46 -0.67
N SER A 123 11.13 21.42 -1.99
CA SER A 123 11.78 22.35 -2.94
C SER A 123 10.89 23.51 -3.37
N GLY A 124 9.56 23.38 -3.27
CA GLY A 124 8.61 24.30 -3.91
C GLY A 124 8.43 24.06 -5.42
N ASN A 125 8.98 22.96 -5.97
CA ASN A 125 8.89 22.65 -7.39
C ASN A 125 7.44 22.32 -7.79
N ARG A 126 6.79 23.26 -8.47
CA ARG A 126 5.40 23.12 -8.93
C ARG A 126 5.22 21.98 -9.94
N GLN A 127 6.20 21.78 -10.83
CA GLN A 127 6.11 20.75 -11.86
C GLN A 127 6.04 19.35 -11.24
N TRP A 128 6.74 19.10 -10.14
CA TRP A 128 6.68 17.82 -9.43
C TRP A 128 5.31 17.59 -8.76
N HIS A 129 4.66 18.65 -8.24
CA HIS A 129 3.26 18.54 -7.79
C HIS A 129 2.31 18.17 -8.94
N GLU A 130 2.47 18.81 -10.10
CA GLU A 130 1.66 18.53 -11.30
C GLU A 130 1.85 17.08 -11.79
N GLN A 131 3.08 16.59 -11.80
CA GLN A 131 3.38 15.21 -12.18
C GLN A 131 2.80 14.21 -11.17
N ALA A 132 2.97 14.43 -9.86
CA ALA A 132 2.38 13.58 -8.83
C ALA A 132 0.84 13.53 -8.96
N ALA A 133 0.19 14.67 -9.13
CA ALA A 133 -1.25 14.77 -9.33
C ALA A 133 -1.70 14.03 -10.61
N LYS A 134 -0.93 14.12 -11.70
CA LYS A 134 -1.20 13.41 -12.96
C LYS A 134 -1.10 11.89 -12.79
N ILE A 135 -0.10 11.40 -12.06
CA ILE A 135 0.02 9.96 -11.75
C ILE A 135 -1.19 9.51 -10.91
N LEU A 136 -1.51 10.24 -9.84
CA LEU A 136 -2.68 9.95 -9.01
C LEU A 136 -3.96 9.90 -9.85
N ALA A 137 -4.26 10.93 -10.65
CA ALA A 137 -5.45 10.97 -11.47
C ALA A 137 -5.56 9.79 -12.43
N ALA A 138 -4.45 9.41 -13.08
CA ALA A 138 -4.42 8.27 -14.01
C ALA A 138 -4.74 6.94 -13.30
N TRP A 139 -4.17 6.71 -12.11
CA TRP A 139 -4.43 5.50 -11.34
C TRP A 139 -5.84 5.45 -10.77
N LEU A 140 -6.37 6.57 -10.28
CA LEU A 140 -7.74 6.64 -9.76
C LEU A 140 -8.80 6.36 -10.84
N GLN A 141 -8.51 6.73 -12.09
CA GLN A 141 -9.41 6.48 -13.23
C GLN A 141 -9.26 5.08 -13.80
N GLY A 142 -8.03 4.57 -13.90
CA GLY A 142 -7.72 3.35 -14.62
C GLY A 142 -7.69 2.08 -13.78
N TYR A 143 -7.42 2.18 -12.46
CA TYR A 143 -7.17 1.01 -11.61
C TYR A 143 -8.44 0.53 -10.89
N GLN A 144 -8.64 -0.79 -10.94
CA GLN A 144 -9.68 -1.48 -10.19
C GLN A 144 -9.02 -2.54 -9.31
N SER A 145 -9.09 -2.34 -7.99
CA SER A 145 -8.55 -3.31 -7.04
C SER A 145 -9.21 -4.68 -7.22
N SER A 146 -8.39 -5.72 -7.32
CA SER A 146 -8.85 -7.12 -7.24
C SER A 146 -9.20 -7.53 -5.81
N PHE A 147 -8.91 -6.66 -4.83
CA PHE A 147 -8.96 -6.93 -3.40
C PHE A 147 -8.03 -8.07 -2.96
N ASN A 148 -6.99 -8.33 -3.75
CA ASN A 148 -5.84 -9.10 -3.32
C ASN A 148 -4.86 -8.17 -2.60
N PRO A 149 -4.66 -8.32 -1.28
CA PRO A 149 -3.89 -7.36 -0.50
C PRO A 149 -2.39 -7.37 -0.84
N ILE A 150 -1.88 -8.42 -1.49
CA ILE A 150 -0.46 -8.49 -1.91
C ILE A 150 -0.26 -7.70 -3.21
N ASP A 151 -1.23 -7.75 -4.10
CA ASP A 151 -1.20 -6.92 -5.31
C ASP A 151 -1.32 -5.44 -4.95
N ASP A 152 -2.12 -5.11 -3.93
CA ASP A 152 -2.37 -3.75 -3.43
C ASP A 152 -1.41 -3.30 -2.31
N ALA A 153 -0.46 -4.13 -1.86
CA ALA A 153 0.31 -3.88 -0.62
C ALA A 153 0.95 -2.49 -0.57
N GLU A 154 1.39 -1.96 -1.70
CA GLU A 154 2.05 -0.66 -1.82
C GLU A 154 1.13 0.49 -2.24
N LEU A 155 -0.17 0.24 -2.42
CA LEU A 155 -1.15 1.27 -2.80
C LEU A 155 -1.22 2.43 -1.77
N TYR A 156 -0.82 2.18 -0.52
CA TYR A 156 -0.72 3.21 0.52
C TYR A 156 0.12 4.42 0.10
N ARG A 157 1.07 4.25 -0.82
CA ARG A 157 1.91 5.33 -1.34
C ARG A 157 1.10 6.39 -2.09
N LEU A 158 0.00 6.01 -2.73
CA LEU A 158 -0.90 6.98 -3.36
C LEU A 158 -1.66 7.82 -2.34
N PHE A 159 -2.02 7.23 -1.17
CA PHE A 159 -2.62 7.99 -0.07
C PHE A 159 -1.63 9.02 0.48
N LEU A 160 -0.39 8.61 0.77
CA LEU A 160 0.66 9.51 1.24
C LEU A 160 1.00 10.59 0.20
N ALA A 161 1.07 10.24 -1.09
CA ALA A 161 1.31 11.19 -2.16
C ALA A 161 0.19 12.24 -2.22
N PHE A 162 -1.08 11.82 -2.10
CA PHE A 162 -2.21 12.73 -2.04
C PHE A 162 -2.14 13.65 -0.82
N ASP A 163 -1.84 13.10 0.36
CA ASP A 163 -1.70 13.89 1.58
C ASP A 163 -0.66 15.01 1.42
N LEU A 164 0.42 14.75 0.69
CA LEU A 164 1.51 15.69 0.42
C LEU A 164 1.23 16.69 -0.70
N LEU A 165 0.19 16.53 -1.53
CA LEU A 165 -0.11 17.49 -2.58
C LEU A 165 -0.48 18.86 -1.99
N ALA A 166 -0.10 19.95 -2.67
CA ALA A 166 -0.59 21.28 -2.35
C ALA A 166 -2.10 21.41 -2.65
N ALA A 167 -2.81 22.26 -1.91
CA ALA A 167 -4.27 22.36 -1.94
C ALA A 167 -4.83 22.55 -3.36
N GLN A 168 -4.17 23.38 -4.20
CA GLN A 168 -4.61 23.62 -5.57
C GLN A 168 -4.56 22.38 -6.47
N PHE A 169 -3.68 21.41 -6.17
CA PHE A 169 -3.59 20.15 -6.91
C PHE A 169 -4.52 19.09 -6.35
N LYS A 170 -4.81 19.14 -5.04
CA LYS A 170 -5.80 18.25 -4.41
C LYS A 170 -7.20 18.50 -4.96
N ALA A 171 -7.60 19.76 -5.12
CA ALA A 171 -8.99 20.15 -5.39
C ALA A 171 -9.62 19.41 -6.59
N SER A 172 -8.87 19.22 -7.67
CA SER A 172 -9.38 18.59 -8.89
C SER A 172 -9.54 17.05 -8.80
N ILE A 173 -8.73 16.39 -7.98
CA ILE A 173 -8.72 14.92 -7.87
C ILE A 173 -9.43 14.42 -6.60
N PHE A 174 -9.70 15.30 -5.67
CA PHE A 174 -10.22 14.99 -4.36
C PHE A 174 -11.55 14.22 -4.36
N PRO A 175 -12.62 14.66 -5.08
CA PRO A 175 -13.88 13.91 -5.09
C PRO A 175 -13.72 12.49 -5.65
N VAL A 176 -12.86 12.32 -6.66
CA VAL A 176 -12.57 11.03 -7.27
C VAL A 176 -11.79 10.15 -6.29
N PHE A 177 -10.86 10.73 -5.54
CA PHE A 177 -10.06 9.99 -4.56
C PHE A 177 -10.89 9.54 -3.36
N VAL A 178 -11.79 10.38 -2.86
CA VAL A 178 -12.74 10.01 -1.80
C VAL A 178 -13.62 8.85 -2.26
N GLU A 179 -14.17 8.92 -3.46
CA GLU A 179 -15.01 7.85 -4.02
C GLU A 179 -14.21 6.55 -4.23
N PHE A 180 -12.98 6.64 -4.74
CA PHE A 180 -12.08 5.49 -4.85
C PHE A 180 -11.82 4.87 -3.47
N SER A 181 -11.52 5.70 -2.47
CA SER A 181 -11.25 5.28 -1.11
C SER A 181 -12.46 4.61 -0.47
N ARG A 182 -13.66 5.17 -0.64
CA ARG A 182 -14.89 4.57 -0.17
C ARG A 182 -15.11 3.17 -0.75
N ARG A 183 -14.95 3.02 -2.07
CA ARG A 183 -15.07 1.70 -2.73
C ARG A 183 -14.01 0.72 -2.24
N LEU A 184 -12.77 1.19 -2.05
CA LEU A 184 -11.67 0.34 -1.56
C LEU A 184 -11.93 -0.15 -0.15
N ALA A 185 -12.30 0.76 0.77
CA ALA A 185 -12.63 0.41 2.16
C ALA A 185 -13.80 -0.58 2.23
N THR A 186 -14.92 -0.25 1.59
CA THR A 186 -16.11 -1.12 1.53
C THR A 186 -15.76 -2.49 0.98
N GLY A 187 -15.03 -2.53 -0.16
CA GLY A 187 -14.70 -3.79 -0.81
C GLY A 187 -13.81 -4.71 0.02
N TYR A 188 -12.84 -4.18 0.76
CA TYR A 188 -12.04 -4.97 1.70
C TYR A 188 -12.85 -5.38 2.93
N LEU A 189 -13.57 -4.45 3.57
CA LEU A 189 -14.33 -4.71 4.80
C LEU A 189 -15.44 -5.75 4.57
N ASP A 190 -16.13 -5.71 3.43
CA ASP A 190 -17.18 -6.68 3.08
C ASP A 190 -16.64 -8.09 2.82
N ARG A 191 -15.40 -8.19 2.36
CA ARG A 191 -14.77 -9.48 2.04
C ARG A 191 -14.16 -10.16 3.27
N MET A 192 -13.56 -9.40 4.18
CA MET A 192 -12.84 -9.93 5.35
C MET A 192 -13.64 -10.98 6.15
N PRO A 193 -14.94 -10.76 6.51
CA PRO A 193 -15.70 -11.73 7.30
C PRO A 193 -16.00 -13.05 6.57
N ARG A 194 -15.89 -13.05 5.25
CA ARG A 194 -16.18 -14.23 4.40
C ARG A 194 -14.95 -15.09 4.13
N LEU A 195 -13.76 -14.58 4.47
CA LEU A 195 -12.50 -15.30 4.23
C LEU A 195 -12.38 -16.46 5.21
N LYS A 196 -11.79 -17.55 4.70
CA LYS A 196 -11.47 -18.76 5.47
C LYS A 196 -10.02 -19.16 5.22
N GLY A 197 -9.47 -19.93 6.16
CA GLY A 197 -8.10 -20.45 6.06
C GLY A 197 -7.03 -19.44 6.44
N GLY A 198 -5.77 -19.79 6.14
CA GLY A 198 -4.60 -19.09 6.66
C GLY A 198 -4.47 -17.62 6.27
N THR A 199 -4.97 -17.24 5.08
CA THR A 199 -4.90 -15.85 4.61
C THR A 199 -5.95 -14.94 5.26
N ALA A 200 -6.86 -15.48 6.06
CA ALA A 200 -7.84 -14.72 6.82
C ALA A 200 -7.28 -14.15 8.14
N THR A 201 -6.10 -14.59 8.57
CA THR A 201 -5.53 -14.23 9.88
C THR A 201 -4.04 -13.87 9.85
N ASN A 202 -3.34 -14.14 8.74
CA ASN A 202 -1.91 -13.89 8.60
C ASN A 202 -1.61 -12.48 8.02
N ASN A 203 -0.36 -12.22 7.59
CA ASN A 203 0.07 -10.96 6.98
C ASN A 203 -0.86 -10.43 5.88
N TRP A 204 -1.52 -11.32 5.11
CA TRP A 204 -2.52 -10.89 4.12
C TRP A 204 -3.66 -10.12 4.75
N GLN A 205 -4.13 -10.58 5.91
CA GLN A 205 -5.20 -9.89 6.63
C GLN A 205 -4.71 -8.55 7.20
N SER A 206 -3.48 -8.49 7.69
CA SER A 206 -2.87 -7.24 8.17
C SER A 206 -2.78 -6.21 7.04
N HIS A 207 -2.40 -6.62 5.82
CA HIS A 207 -2.42 -5.73 4.66
C HIS A 207 -3.84 -5.29 4.25
N ARG A 208 -4.87 -6.18 4.32
CA ARG A 208 -6.27 -5.78 4.11
C ARG A 208 -6.71 -4.73 5.12
N VAL A 209 -6.38 -4.94 6.38
CA VAL A 209 -6.69 -3.99 7.46
C VAL A 209 -6.05 -2.63 7.17
N LYS A 210 -4.77 -2.59 6.82
CA LYS A 210 -4.09 -1.35 6.43
C LYS A 210 -4.82 -0.62 5.30
N LEU A 211 -5.08 -1.31 4.21
CA LEU A 211 -5.71 -0.71 3.03
C LEU A 211 -7.13 -0.20 3.33
N ALA A 212 -7.91 -0.99 4.08
CA ALA A 212 -9.24 -0.57 4.53
C ALA A 212 -9.18 0.63 5.47
N THR A 213 -8.20 0.67 6.39
CA THR A 213 -8.03 1.77 7.37
C THR A 213 -7.69 3.08 6.67
N LEU A 214 -6.66 3.08 5.82
CA LEU A 214 -6.26 4.29 5.09
C LEU A 214 -7.39 4.81 4.21
N ALA A 215 -8.07 3.91 3.52
CA ALA A 215 -9.20 4.24 2.67
C ALA A 215 -10.42 4.74 3.46
N ALA A 216 -10.70 4.18 4.64
CA ALA A 216 -11.78 4.64 5.52
C ALA A 216 -11.51 6.05 6.04
N PHE A 217 -10.30 6.35 6.53
CA PHE A 217 -9.95 7.70 6.98
C PHE A 217 -9.98 8.71 5.82
N MET A 218 -9.47 8.35 4.64
CA MET A 218 -9.55 9.23 3.46
C MET A 218 -11.00 9.48 3.03
N SER A 219 -11.90 8.50 3.16
CA SER A 219 -13.31 8.68 2.82
C SER A 219 -14.05 9.60 3.80
N GLY A 220 -13.57 9.69 5.04
CA GLY A 220 -14.22 10.43 6.13
C GLY A 220 -15.51 9.79 6.64
N GLU A 221 -15.90 8.60 6.17
CA GLU A 221 -17.13 7.93 6.59
C GLU A 221 -16.93 7.22 7.93
N ARG A 222 -17.60 7.70 8.99
CA ARG A 222 -17.48 7.16 10.35
C ARG A 222 -17.80 5.66 10.43
N SER A 223 -18.78 5.21 9.70
CA SER A 223 -19.19 3.79 9.65
C SER A 223 -18.07 2.89 9.11
N LEU A 224 -17.31 3.34 8.10
CA LEU A 224 -16.16 2.62 7.54
C LEU A 224 -14.96 2.67 8.49
N ILE A 225 -14.72 3.80 9.17
CA ILE A 225 -13.67 3.94 10.18
C ILE A 225 -13.94 2.96 11.35
N ASP A 226 -15.16 2.93 11.86
CA ASP A 226 -15.55 2.00 12.93
C ASP A 226 -15.44 0.53 12.50
N ALA A 227 -15.79 0.22 11.27
CA ALA A 227 -15.62 -1.13 10.71
C ALA A 227 -14.14 -1.51 10.57
N ALA A 228 -13.29 -0.59 10.12
CA ALA A 228 -11.83 -0.79 10.02
C ALA A 228 -11.22 -1.00 11.42
N ARG A 229 -11.65 -0.22 12.44
CA ARG A 229 -11.22 -0.41 13.84
C ARG A 229 -11.58 -1.80 14.37
N ARG A 230 -12.80 -2.28 14.10
CA ARG A 230 -13.20 -3.65 14.49
C ARG A 230 -12.37 -4.70 13.78
N ALA A 231 -12.09 -4.52 12.49
CA ALA A 231 -11.23 -5.43 11.72
C ALA A 231 -9.80 -5.44 12.26
N PHE A 232 -9.26 -4.28 12.64
CA PHE A 232 -7.95 -4.15 13.28
C PHE A 232 -7.90 -4.90 14.63
N ALA A 233 -8.86 -4.65 15.53
CA ALA A 233 -8.93 -5.32 16.84
C ALA A 233 -9.08 -6.85 16.69
N LYS A 234 -9.87 -7.29 15.70
CA LYS A 234 -10.00 -8.71 15.38
C LYS A 234 -8.66 -9.30 14.89
N GLN A 235 -7.92 -8.58 14.05
CA GLN A 235 -6.63 -9.03 13.55
C GLN A 235 -5.60 -9.17 14.69
N LEU A 236 -5.58 -8.26 15.66
CA LEU A 236 -4.74 -8.43 16.86
C LEU A 236 -5.07 -9.73 17.59
N SER A 237 -6.36 -10.08 17.71
CA SER A 237 -6.81 -11.31 18.38
C SER A 237 -6.46 -12.58 17.60
N ASP A 238 -6.51 -12.53 16.29
CA ASP A 238 -6.34 -13.71 15.42
C ASP A 238 -4.87 -13.97 15.06
N ASN A 239 -4.03 -12.94 15.11
CA ASN A 239 -2.67 -12.96 14.59
C ASN A 239 -1.60 -12.94 15.68
N ILE A 240 -1.78 -12.14 16.75
CA ILE A 240 -0.76 -11.99 17.80
C ILE A 240 -1.05 -12.96 18.94
N THR A 241 -0.08 -13.84 19.19
CA THR A 241 -0.18 -14.85 20.26
C THR A 241 0.08 -14.22 21.64
N ALA A 242 -0.19 -14.97 22.71
CA ALA A 242 -0.06 -14.48 24.08
C ALA A 242 1.37 -14.05 24.45
N ASP A 243 2.40 -14.63 23.82
CA ASP A 243 3.81 -14.26 24.03
C ASP A 243 4.26 -13.07 23.16
N GLY A 244 3.40 -12.59 22.26
CA GLY A 244 3.67 -11.48 21.35
C GLY A 244 4.16 -11.90 19.97
N SER A 245 4.46 -13.17 19.74
CA SER A 245 4.81 -13.61 18.38
C SER A 245 3.61 -13.52 17.44
N VAL A 246 3.87 -13.43 16.14
CA VAL A 246 2.81 -13.48 15.12
C VAL A 246 2.72 -14.87 14.51
N ILE A 247 1.52 -15.27 14.08
CA ILE A 247 1.28 -16.64 13.57
C ILE A 247 2.10 -16.98 12.34
N ASP A 248 2.49 -16.00 11.54
CA ASP A 248 3.35 -16.21 10.36
C ASP A 248 4.73 -16.73 10.73
N PHE A 249 5.27 -16.33 11.89
CA PHE A 249 6.54 -16.85 12.37
C PHE A 249 6.54 -18.39 12.47
N TYR A 250 5.52 -18.94 13.09
CA TYR A 250 5.42 -20.41 13.26
C TYR A 250 5.16 -21.16 11.95
N ARG A 251 4.46 -20.52 11.00
CA ARG A 251 4.13 -21.18 9.73
C ARG A 251 5.26 -21.15 8.73
N ARG A 252 6.03 -20.06 8.78
CA ARG A 252 7.05 -19.79 7.76
C ARG A 252 8.47 -19.91 8.28
N ASP A 253 8.63 -19.98 9.60
CA ASP A 253 9.95 -19.99 10.26
C ASP A 253 10.80 -18.81 9.75
N ALA A 254 10.23 -17.59 9.82
CA ALA A 254 10.85 -16.42 9.22
C ALA A 254 10.46 -15.10 9.90
N LEU A 255 11.46 -14.35 10.33
CA LEU A 255 11.30 -12.97 10.84
C LEU A 255 10.94 -11.99 9.72
N HIS A 256 11.28 -12.30 8.46
CA HIS A 256 10.80 -11.60 7.28
C HIS A 256 9.28 -11.41 7.31
N TYR A 257 8.54 -12.45 7.68
CA TYR A 257 7.09 -12.36 7.74
C TYR A 257 6.57 -11.71 9.02
N VAL A 258 7.37 -11.66 10.09
CA VAL A 258 7.02 -10.89 11.30
C VAL A 258 7.00 -9.40 10.98
N VAL A 259 8.04 -8.86 10.36
CA VAL A 259 8.08 -7.44 9.96
C VAL A 259 7.02 -7.12 8.91
N TYR A 260 6.84 -8.00 7.91
CA TYR A 260 5.84 -7.84 6.85
C TYR A 260 4.39 -7.88 7.35
N ASP A 261 4.15 -8.47 8.52
CA ASP A 261 2.85 -8.52 9.19
C ASP A 261 2.63 -7.34 10.14
N LEU A 262 3.66 -6.91 10.88
CA LEU A 262 3.56 -5.81 11.84
C LEU A 262 3.48 -4.43 11.16
N GLU A 263 4.23 -4.20 10.09
CA GLU A 263 4.25 -2.90 9.39
C GLU A 263 2.85 -2.40 8.95
N PRO A 264 2.00 -3.22 8.32
CA PRO A 264 0.65 -2.77 7.96
C PRO A 264 -0.23 -2.45 9.18
N LEU A 265 -0.07 -3.16 10.29
CA LEU A 265 -0.80 -2.87 11.52
C LEU A 265 -0.30 -1.58 12.18
N LEU A 266 1.01 -1.35 12.21
CA LEU A 266 1.61 -0.11 12.70
C LEU A 266 1.19 1.08 11.85
N MET A 267 1.14 0.93 10.52
CA MET A 267 0.64 1.97 9.61
C MET A 267 -0.83 2.29 9.89
N SER A 268 -1.65 1.28 10.17
CA SER A 268 -3.06 1.48 10.54
C SER A 268 -3.20 2.24 11.87
N ALA A 269 -2.40 1.86 12.88
CA ALA A 269 -2.38 2.55 14.17
C ALA A 269 -1.86 4.00 14.04
N LEU A 270 -0.87 4.24 13.17
CA LEU A 270 -0.36 5.58 12.89
C LEU A 270 -1.42 6.45 12.23
N ALA A 271 -2.13 5.93 11.23
CA ALA A 271 -3.25 6.63 10.61
C ALA A 271 -4.32 6.99 11.65
N ALA A 272 -4.71 6.05 12.50
CA ALA A 272 -5.66 6.30 13.58
C ALA A 272 -5.18 7.41 14.54
N LYS A 273 -3.90 7.36 14.96
CA LYS A 273 -3.30 8.37 15.83
C LYS A 273 -3.36 9.78 15.22
N THR A 274 -3.11 9.93 13.93
CA THR A 274 -3.16 11.23 13.26
C THR A 274 -4.59 11.79 13.14
N HIS A 275 -5.59 10.93 13.32
CA HIS A 275 -7.01 11.27 13.42
C HIS A 275 -7.55 11.31 14.87
N GLY A 276 -6.66 11.28 15.87
CA GLY A 276 -7.02 11.39 17.28
C GLY A 276 -7.55 10.10 17.92
N GLU A 277 -7.37 8.94 17.27
CA GLU A 277 -7.76 7.63 17.81
C GLU A 277 -6.52 6.83 18.22
N ASP A 278 -6.57 6.20 19.38
CA ASP A 278 -5.50 5.34 19.87
C ASP A 278 -5.80 3.86 19.59
N TRP A 279 -5.33 3.38 18.43
CA TRP A 279 -5.43 1.96 18.09
C TRP A 279 -4.20 1.17 18.53
N TYR A 280 -3.10 1.84 18.85
CA TYR A 280 -1.87 1.19 19.30
C TYR A 280 -2.05 0.49 20.65
N GLU A 281 -2.85 1.08 21.54
CA GLU A 281 -3.13 0.52 22.86
C GLU A 281 -4.20 -0.58 22.86
N LEU A 282 -4.84 -0.88 21.71
CA LEU A 282 -5.78 -1.99 21.62
C LEU A 282 -5.08 -3.33 21.88
N ARG A 283 -5.81 -4.23 22.54
CA ARG A 283 -5.36 -5.59 22.85
C ARG A 283 -6.31 -6.60 22.21
N GLY A 284 -5.73 -7.70 21.70
CA GLY A 284 -6.49 -8.86 21.23
C GLY A 284 -7.07 -9.68 22.39
N SER A 285 -7.80 -10.73 22.05
CA SER A 285 -8.38 -11.69 23.02
C SER A 285 -7.32 -12.44 23.83
N THR A 286 -6.09 -12.52 23.32
CA THR A 286 -4.92 -13.09 24.03
C THR A 286 -4.34 -12.16 25.09
N GLY A 287 -4.81 -10.90 25.17
CA GLY A 287 -4.24 -9.83 25.97
C GLY A 287 -3.03 -9.16 25.31
N ALA A 288 -2.50 -9.72 24.22
CA ALA A 288 -1.38 -9.16 23.47
C ALA A 288 -1.85 -8.07 22.48
N GLY A 289 -0.94 -7.18 22.14
CA GLY A 289 -1.13 -6.12 21.16
C GLY A 289 0.19 -5.75 20.47
N LEU A 290 0.20 -4.65 19.73
CA LEU A 290 1.37 -4.24 18.94
C LEU A 290 2.63 -4.05 19.80
N LYS A 291 2.52 -3.40 20.97
CA LYS A 291 3.67 -3.21 21.86
C LYS A 291 4.32 -4.54 22.25
N GLN A 292 3.52 -5.56 22.58
CA GLN A 292 4.04 -6.85 22.94
C GLN A 292 4.70 -7.56 21.75
N ALA A 293 4.13 -7.45 20.57
CA ALA A 293 4.73 -8.02 19.36
C ALA A 293 6.06 -7.33 18.99
N LEU A 294 6.16 -6.02 19.16
CA LEU A 294 7.41 -5.29 19.00
C LEU A 294 8.47 -5.73 20.03
N ARG A 295 8.08 -5.91 21.30
CA ARG A 295 8.97 -6.41 22.35
C ARG A 295 9.44 -7.85 22.07
N TRP A 296 8.59 -8.68 21.47
CA TRP A 296 9.01 -10.02 21.05
C TRP A 296 10.06 -9.99 19.93
N LEU A 297 9.92 -9.06 18.95
CA LEU A 297 10.86 -8.88 17.84
C LEU A 297 12.16 -8.18 18.27
N GLU A 298 12.12 -7.35 19.29
CA GLU A 298 13.22 -6.45 19.71
C GLU A 298 14.58 -7.15 19.87
N PRO A 299 14.72 -8.32 20.54
CA PRO A 299 16.02 -9.00 20.68
C PRO A 299 16.68 -9.35 19.36
N TYR A 300 15.90 -9.65 18.33
CA TYR A 300 16.39 -9.92 16.98
C TYR A 300 16.80 -8.62 16.29
N ALA A 301 16.00 -7.58 16.38
CA ALA A 301 16.31 -6.26 15.83
C ALA A 301 17.53 -5.61 16.50
N MET A 302 17.78 -5.93 17.78
CA MET A 302 18.98 -5.49 18.49
C MET A 302 20.23 -6.30 18.13
N GLY A 303 20.10 -7.44 17.44
CA GLY A 303 21.17 -8.39 17.15
C GLY A 303 21.57 -9.27 18.35
N LEU A 304 20.73 -9.33 19.39
CA LEU A 304 20.95 -10.17 20.58
C LEU A 304 20.53 -11.62 20.35
N LYS A 305 19.62 -11.83 19.39
CA LYS A 305 19.22 -13.15 18.90
C LYS A 305 19.39 -13.20 17.39
N THR A 306 19.72 -14.37 16.89
CA THR A 306 19.82 -14.67 15.47
C THR A 306 18.71 -15.64 15.06
N HIS A 307 18.31 -15.59 13.80
CA HIS A 307 17.34 -16.52 13.23
C HIS A 307 17.75 -16.90 11.81
N GLN A 308 17.70 -18.21 11.51
CA GLN A 308 17.90 -18.72 10.17
C GLN A 308 16.55 -18.68 9.44
N GLU A 309 16.45 -17.83 8.43
CA GLU A 309 15.23 -17.60 7.69
C GLU A 309 14.79 -18.85 6.92
N PHE A 310 13.51 -19.21 7.02
CA PHE A 310 12.82 -20.25 6.27
C PHE A 310 13.40 -21.68 6.43
N ALA A 311 14.21 -21.95 7.47
CA ALA A 311 14.87 -23.23 7.63
C ALA A 311 13.87 -24.41 7.71
N ASN A 312 12.75 -24.19 8.39
CA ASN A 312 11.71 -25.21 8.58
C ASN A 312 10.36 -24.82 7.96
N THR A 313 10.35 -23.90 6.98
CA THR A 313 9.09 -23.46 6.35
C THR A 313 8.35 -24.65 5.71
N THR A 314 7.06 -24.76 5.99
CA THR A 314 6.17 -25.72 5.34
C THR A 314 5.56 -25.19 4.04
N VAL A 315 5.75 -23.88 3.76
CA VAL A 315 5.16 -23.21 2.60
C VAL A 315 6.00 -23.46 1.35
N ARG A 316 5.41 -24.15 0.38
CA ARG A 316 6.07 -24.50 -0.88
C ARG A 316 6.66 -23.27 -1.60
N PHE A 317 5.91 -22.18 -1.67
CA PHE A 317 6.33 -20.97 -2.40
C PHE A 317 7.55 -20.28 -1.76
N ASP A 318 7.76 -20.41 -0.45
CA ASP A 318 8.97 -19.88 0.21
C ASP A 318 10.21 -20.65 -0.26
N ARG A 319 10.08 -21.98 -0.40
CA ARG A 319 11.17 -22.83 -0.93
C ARG A 319 11.45 -22.52 -2.40
N GLU A 320 10.43 -22.23 -3.21
CA GLU A 320 10.59 -21.81 -4.61
C GLU A 320 11.33 -20.48 -4.71
N ARG A 321 11.04 -19.52 -3.81
CA ARG A 321 11.74 -18.23 -3.72
C ARG A 321 13.20 -18.38 -3.30
N ALA A 322 13.48 -19.24 -2.30
CA ALA A 322 14.83 -19.57 -1.90
C ALA A 322 15.63 -20.23 -3.03
N ALA A 323 15.02 -21.18 -3.74
CA ALA A 323 15.62 -21.84 -4.91
C ALA A 323 15.90 -20.84 -6.07
N ALA A 324 15.06 -19.83 -6.22
CA ALA A 324 15.27 -18.73 -7.16
C ALA A 324 16.28 -17.67 -6.64
N SER A 325 16.94 -17.91 -5.51
CA SER A 325 17.91 -17.00 -4.89
C SER A 325 17.37 -15.60 -4.62
N LEU A 326 16.05 -15.49 -4.33
CA LEU A 326 15.48 -14.20 -3.97
C LEU A 326 16.00 -13.75 -2.61
N THR A 327 16.44 -12.50 -2.55
CA THR A 327 16.97 -11.87 -1.34
C THR A 327 15.94 -11.95 -0.19
N GLY A 328 16.41 -12.34 0.99
CA GLY A 328 15.58 -12.43 2.21
C GLY A 328 14.77 -13.72 2.35
N PHE A 329 14.93 -14.72 1.42
CA PHE A 329 14.26 -16.02 1.51
C PHE A 329 15.20 -17.17 1.94
N SER A 330 16.41 -16.85 2.38
CA SER A 330 17.39 -17.79 2.95
C SER A 330 18.45 -17.01 3.71
N GLY A 331 19.26 -17.73 4.51
CA GLY A 331 20.36 -17.13 5.27
C GLY A 331 19.93 -16.61 6.63
N LEU A 332 20.83 -15.92 7.33
CA LEU A 332 20.53 -15.27 8.60
C LEU A 332 19.71 -14.01 8.39
N TRP A 333 18.72 -13.82 9.25
CA TRP A 333 17.97 -12.58 9.26
C TRP A 333 18.82 -11.41 9.74
N GLU A 334 18.78 -10.32 9.01
CA GLU A 334 19.56 -9.13 9.32
C GLU A 334 18.71 -8.15 10.16
N PRO A 335 19.23 -7.65 11.32
CA PRO A 335 18.53 -6.70 12.18
C PRO A 335 17.99 -5.47 11.45
N PHE A 336 18.71 -5.01 10.42
CA PHE A 336 18.32 -3.90 9.56
C PHE A 336 16.96 -4.11 8.87
N ASN A 337 16.53 -5.35 8.65
CA ASN A 337 15.24 -5.66 8.05
C ASN A 337 14.05 -5.19 8.90
N ALA A 338 14.25 -4.85 10.19
CA ALA A 338 13.24 -4.26 11.05
C ALA A 338 13.22 -2.72 11.03
N GLN A 339 13.99 -2.08 10.15
CA GLN A 339 14.12 -0.61 10.09
C GLN A 339 12.77 0.09 10.01
N ASP A 340 11.95 -0.25 9.02
CA ASP A 340 10.66 0.42 8.79
C ASP A 340 9.64 0.09 9.90
N THR A 341 9.68 -1.13 10.43
CA THR A 341 8.85 -1.56 11.56
C THR A 341 9.11 -0.67 12.79
N TYR A 342 10.38 -0.49 13.19
CA TYR A 342 10.71 0.34 14.35
C TYR A 342 10.66 1.85 14.05
N ALA A 343 10.83 2.25 12.82
CA ALA A 343 10.56 3.63 12.43
C ALA A 343 9.08 4.00 12.63
N LEU A 344 8.14 3.14 12.25
CA LEU A 344 6.71 3.32 12.52
C LEU A 344 6.41 3.22 14.03
N ALA A 345 7.00 2.23 14.72
CA ALA A 345 6.80 2.03 16.14
C ALA A 345 7.22 3.25 16.98
N ALA A 346 8.35 3.89 16.65
CA ALA A 346 8.85 5.07 17.34
C ALA A 346 7.90 6.28 17.26
N ARG A 347 7.04 6.37 16.24
CA ARG A 347 5.99 7.41 16.12
C ARG A 347 4.77 7.12 17.00
N LEU A 348 4.62 5.87 17.43
CA LEU A 348 3.53 5.42 18.29
C LEU A 348 3.93 5.36 19.75
N ASP A 349 5.15 4.86 20.02
CA ASP A 349 5.65 4.60 21.36
C ASP A 349 7.12 5.07 21.51
N PRO A 350 7.39 6.04 22.41
CA PRO A 350 8.74 6.55 22.64
C PRO A 350 9.77 5.49 23.09
N ASP A 351 9.33 4.37 23.65
CA ASP A 351 10.23 3.28 24.07
C ASP A 351 11.06 2.72 22.92
N PHE A 352 10.60 2.90 21.66
CA PHE A 352 11.28 2.37 20.47
C PHE A 352 12.12 3.40 19.71
N ILE A 353 12.22 4.67 20.18
CA ILE A 353 13.00 5.73 19.51
C ILE A 353 14.48 5.34 19.40
N ALA A 354 15.08 4.89 20.49
CA ALA A 354 16.51 4.52 20.50
C ALA A 354 16.82 3.38 19.52
N LEU A 355 15.95 2.37 19.46
CA LEU A 355 16.11 1.25 18.52
C LEU A 355 15.88 1.69 17.07
N SER A 356 14.88 2.54 16.81
CA SER A 356 14.65 3.12 15.49
C SER A 356 15.90 3.86 14.98
N HIS A 357 16.53 4.71 15.82
CA HIS A 357 17.76 5.41 15.46
C HIS A 357 18.93 4.45 15.20
N LYS A 358 19.08 3.39 16.01
CA LYS A 358 20.12 2.36 15.81
C LYS A 358 19.97 1.66 14.46
N LEU A 359 18.74 1.41 14.01
CA LEU A 359 18.43 0.72 12.75
C LEU A 359 18.42 1.66 11.53
N THR A 360 18.40 2.98 11.74
CA THR A 360 18.41 3.93 10.63
C THR A 360 19.79 3.97 9.98
N PRO A 361 19.90 3.67 8.68
CA PRO A 361 21.19 3.66 7.99
C PRO A 361 21.70 5.08 7.76
N GLY A 362 23.02 5.23 7.73
CA GLY A 362 23.65 6.43 7.21
C GLY A 362 23.46 6.58 5.70
N PHE A 363 23.79 7.77 5.17
CA PHE A 363 23.64 8.08 3.74
C PHE A 363 24.86 7.69 2.89
N THR A 364 25.95 7.25 3.51
CA THR A 364 27.22 6.91 2.85
C THR A 364 27.41 5.42 2.56
N GLY A 365 26.66 4.52 3.22
CA GLY A 365 26.75 3.07 3.03
C GLY A 365 25.90 2.55 1.85
N GLU A 366 25.84 1.24 1.69
CA GLU A 366 24.99 0.57 0.69
C GLU A 366 23.50 0.61 1.07
N ARG A 367 23.22 0.57 2.39
CA ARG A 367 21.86 0.64 2.92
C ARG A 367 21.36 2.08 2.91
N ARG A 368 20.07 2.26 2.60
CA ARG A 368 19.42 3.57 2.52
C ARG A 368 18.11 3.57 3.31
N PRO A 369 17.70 4.73 3.83
CA PRO A 369 16.35 4.88 4.37
C PRO A 369 15.31 4.57 3.30
N THR A 370 14.27 3.81 3.67
CA THR A 370 13.22 3.41 2.72
C THR A 370 12.01 4.33 2.78
N SER A 371 11.78 5.00 3.91
CA SER A 371 10.59 5.82 4.18
C SER A 371 10.92 7.27 4.55
N PRO A 372 11.57 8.08 3.65
CA PRO A 372 11.93 9.47 3.96
C PRO A 372 10.74 10.32 4.38
N TRP A 373 9.54 10.05 3.85
CA TRP A 373 8.32 10.76 4.21
C TRP A 373 8.07 10.72 5.72
N LEU A 374 8.29 9.56 6.36
CA LEU A 374 8.02 9.36 7.78
C LEU A 374 8.95 10.21 8.65
N ASP A 375 10.25 10.16 8.37
CA ASP A 375 11.25 10.91 9.13
C ASP A 375 11.12 12.43 8.95
N LEU A 376 10.72 12.86 7.75
CA LEU A 376 10.63 14.29 7.41
C LEU A 376 9.30 14.91 7.88
N THR A 377 8.20 14.16 7.90
CA THR A 377 6.90 14.71 8.33
C THR A 377 6.58 14.43 9.80
N MET A 378 7.14 13.36 10.36
CA MET A 378 6.90 12.92 11.75
C MET A 378 8.23 12.61 12.45
N PRO A 379 9.15 13.59 12.61
CA PRO A 379 10.42 13.35 13.29
C PRO A 379 10.21 12.91 14.75
N VAL A 380 11.11 12.08 15.28
CA VAL A 380 11.16 11.59 16.66
C VAL A 380 12.46 11.95 17.34
#